data_1b5180c2eb74aedb3ceab3d02ddbb0d1
#
_entry.id   1b5180c2eb74aedb3ceab3d02ddbb0d1
#
_cell.length_a   1.000
_cell.length_b   1.000
_cell.length_c   1.000
_cell.angle_alpha   90.00
_cell.angle_beta   90.00
_cell.angle_gamma   90.00
#
_symmetry.space_group_name_H-M   'P 1'
#
loop_
_entity.id
_entity.type
_entity.pdbx_description
1 polymer ?
#
loop_
_entity_poly.entity_id
_entity_poly.type
_entity_poly.pdbx_seq_one_letter_code
_entity_poly.pdbx_strand_id
1 'polypeptide(L)'
;MPGIPVPDRNGWKQRLGRVLVTGFCLAALGLPQAARAAAPVPPDHPVEQAAMTAMAAAVCAGSYHPENSREIRYLEDYGWTMTPYTLKDGDTEVNFTLARKQGLLRGKNWTVLAFRGSATRDDWKLNMKMKAVPYPEGTKARKNQDGEEKGPAVHEGFLRYARAALSRPLDVDGDGREETLAAYLKEHPQEKMVLTGHSLGGAGATLVGEELVRQGVDKNRIPVITFGAPAVGNREFARRYGSKIDLLRVVTTLDPVPGALQTVTRSGYQQFGEKKEYALSGKYTDYQHPISYYLDLAVQDYYRQRDQAEKDGLWAPVPLEQRAGEGPLAALAVLCLDNGADTRFSPDLGQFLLDEYRGALPRYVVLDYRHTAGSDLPAFQEELRQKARKAGADVLVIAQVERQRLGQTDKWSILLGQEVVSLQPGGVHFVTAGSTRVRFEQGVIQSLLSLWEDQKKELKKALPETRDQEPLWIFLREEGTWDEDH
;
A
#
# COMPACT_ATOMS: atom_id res chain seq x y z
N MET A 1 -56.40 -18.39 22.97
CA MET A 1 -55.10 -17.75 23.06
C MET A 1 -55.01 -16.71 21.96
N PRO A 2 -54.83 -15.43 22.27
CA PRO A 2 -54.93 -14.36 21.27
C PRO A 2 -53.61 -14.13 20.56
N GLY A 3 -53.70 -13.81 19.27
CA GLY A 3 -52.60 -13.60 18.34
C GLY A 3 -51.89 -12.28 18.54
N ILE A 4 -50.60 -12.30 18.13
CA ILE A 4 -49.67 -11.17 18.12
C ILE A 4 -49.95 -10.32 16.86
N PRO A 5 -50.05 -8.99 16.95
CA PRO A 5 -50.32 -8.17 15.78
C PRO A 5 -49.01 -7.87 15.02
N VAL A 6 -49.13 -7.93 13.68
CA VAL A 6 -48.12 -7.51 12.69
C VAL A 6 -48.10 -5.97 12.59
N PRO A 7 -46.96 -5.28 12.59
CA PRO A 7 -46.93 -3.83 12.41
C PRO A 7 -47.08 -3.45 10.92
N ASP A 8 -47.93 -2.44 10.73
CA ASP A 8 -48.34 -1.79 9.50
C ASP A 8 -47.18 -1.14 8.73
N ARG A 9 -47.20 -1.36 7.40
CA ARG A 9 -46.20 -0.90 6.42
C ARG A 9 -46.50 0.45 5.79
N ASN A 10 -47.19 1.39 6.45
CA ASN A 10 -47.54 2.67 5.85
C ASN A 10 -47.38 3.87 6.79
N GLY A 11 -46.10 4.28 7.06
CA GLY A 11 -45.83 5.43 7.95
C GLY A 11 -44.72 6.38 7.53
N TRP A 12 -44.15 6.32 6.32
CA TRP A 12 -43.02 7.16 5.92
C TRP A 12 -43.22 8.05 4.70
N LYS A 13 -44.44 8.54 4.49
CA LYS A 13 -44.70 9.61 3.51
C LYS A 13 -45.49 10.73 4.19
N GLN A 14 -44.75 11.70 4.80
CA GLN A 14 -45.16 13.08 5.00
C GLN A 14 -44.25 13.79 5.96
N ARG A 15 -43.21 14.45 5.44
CA ARG A 15 -42.61 15.69 5.95
C ARG A 15 -41.56 16.20 4.96
N LEU A 16 -42.03 16.72 3.84
CA LEU A 16 -41.30 17.66 3.00
C LEU A 16 -41.80 19.07 3.37
N GLY A 17 -41.06 19.72 4.29
CA GLY A 17 -41.20 21.16 4.53
C GLY A 17 -40.47 21.91 3.41
N ARG A 18 -41.26 22.74 2.69
CA ARG A 18 -40.74 23.72 1.74
C ARG A 18 -39.84 24.73 2.44
N VAL A 19 -38.57 24.79 2.00
CA VAL A 19 -37.76 26.01 2.21
C VAL A 19 -37.51 26.58 0.81
N LEU A 20 -38.17 27.66 0.53
CA LEU A 20 -37.90 28.58 -0.58
C LEU A 20 -36.56 29.29 -0.25
N VAL A 21 -35.50 29.00 -0.99
CA VAL A 21 -34.34 29.88 -1.04
C VAL A 21 -34.35 30.57 -2.40
N THR A 22 -34.66 31.85 -2.34
CA THR A 22 -34.57 32.79 -3.44
C THR A 22 -33.15 32.85 -3.99
N GLY A 23 -33.02 32.57 -5.29
CA GLY A 23 -31.76 32.70 -5.98
C GLY A 23 -31.28 34.14 -6.12
N PHE A 24 -30.04 34.35 -5.79
CA PHE A 24 -29.24 35.43 -6.34
C PHE A 24 -28.25 34.84 -7.36
N CYS A 25 -28.57 34.99 -8.63
CA CYS A 25 -27.61 34.79 -9.70
C CYS A 25 -26.63 35.96 -9.70
N LEU A 26 -25.46 35.80 -9.08
CA LEU A 26 -24.30 36.59 -9.38
C LEU A 26 -23.46 35.84 -10.41
N ALA A 27 -23.50 36.35 -11.64
CA ALA A 27 -22.55 35.97 -12.69
C ALA A 27 -21.13 36.38 -12.21
N ALA A 28 -20.40 35.46 -11.65
CA ALA A 28 -18.98 35.61 -11.39
C ALA A 28 -18.24 35.32 -12.69
N LEU A 29 -17.75 36.38 -13.30
CA LEU A 29 -16.71 36.36 -14.33
C LEU A 29 -15.55 35.47 -13.87
N GLY A 30 -15.17 34.51 -14.75
CA GLY A 30 -14.14 33.53 -14.49
C GLY A 30 -12.77 34.18 -14.20
N LEU A 31 -12.47 34.24 -12.93
CA LEU A 31 -11.08 34.29 -12.49
C LEU A 31 -10.56 32.85 -12.45
N PRO A 32 -9.33 32.59 -12.90
CA PRO A 32 -8.74 31.27 -12.74
C PRO A 32 -8.77 30.93 -11.25
N GLN A 33 -9.35 29.78 -10.91
CA GLN A 33 -9.33 29.26 -9.56
C GLN A 33 -7.86 29.05 -9.19
N ALA A 34 -7.26 30.04 -8.53
CA ALA A 34 -5.96 29.90 -7.92
C ALA A 34 -6.04 28.61 -7.08
N ALA A 35 -5.16 27.68 -7.35
CA ALA A 35 -5.05 26.46 -6.58
C ALA A 35 -4.94 26.87 -5.11
N ARG A 36 -6.00 26.66 -4.37
CA ARG A 36 -6.02 26.92 -2.93
C ARG A 36 -5.01 25.93 -2.35
N ALA A 37 -3.92 26.44 -1.80
CA ALA A 37 -2.98 25.58 -1.09
C ALA A 37 -3.79 24.75 -0.09
N ALA A 38 -3.68 23.44 -0.17
CA ALA A 38 -4.36 22.57 0.79
C ALA A 38 -3.82 22.88 2.19
N ALA A 39 -4.69 22.86 3.19
CA ALA A 39 -4.24 22.96 4.56
C ALA A 39 -3.24 21.82 4.86
N PRO A 40 -2.19 22.07 5.67
CA PRO A 40 -1.24 21.03 5.99
C PRO A 40 -1.95 19.84 6.66
N VAL A 41 -1.72 18.63 6.14
CA VAL A 41 -2.29 17.41 6.72
C VAL A 41 -1.71 17.23 8.13
N PRO A 42 -2.55 17.02 9.16
CA PRO A 42 -2.06 16.71 10.49
C PRO A 42 -1.14 15.48 10.49
N PRO A 43 -0.10 15.42 11.34
CA PRO A 43 0.87 14.30 11.37
C PRO A 43 0.25 12.91 11.54
N ASP A 44 -0.91 12.84 12.19
CA ASP A 44 -1.61 11.59 12.50
C ASP A 44 -2.82 11.35 11.56
N HIS A 45 -2.84 12.02 10.40
CA HIS A 45 -3.98 11.87 9.50
C HIS A 45 -3.99 10.48 8.85
N PRO A 46 -5.16 9.82 8.72
CA PRO A 46 -5.28 8.47 8.17
C PRO A 46 -4.63 8.27 6.79
N VAL A 47 -4.56 9.32 5.96
CA VAL A 47 -3.91 9.24 4.64
C VAL A 47 -2.41 9.00 4.74
N GLU A 48 -1.72 9.61 5.70
CA GLU A 48 -0.28 9.39 5.90
C GLU A 48 0.00 7.96 6.38
N GLN A 49 -0.78 7.49 7.35
CA GLN A 49 -0.67 6.11 7.82
C GLN A 49 -0.96 5.12 6.69
N ALA A 50 -1.97 5.40 5.86
CA ALA A 50 -2.30 4.54 4.71
C ALA A 50 -1.18 4.55 3.65
N ALA A 51 -0.60 5.72 3.33
CA ALA A 51 0.53 5.83 2.42
C ALA A 51 1.75 5.05 2.93
N MET A 52 2.12 5.23 4.21
CA MET A 52 3.20 4.48 4.83
C MET A 52 2.94 2.96 4.83
N THR A 53 1.69 2.56 5.08
CA THR A 53 1.30 1.14 5.07
C THR A 53 1.43 0.55 3.67
N ALA A 54 0.97 1.25 2.63
CA ALA A 54 1.08 0.80 1.24
C ALA A 54 2.55 0.69 0.79
N MET A 55 3.37 1.69 1.14
CA MET A 55 4.82 1.67 0.90
C MET A 55 5.49 0.48 1.59
N ALA A 56 5.25 0.31 2.88
CA ALA A 56 5.81 -0.79 3.65
C ALA A 56 5.41 -2.16 3.06
N ALA A 57 4.15 -2.30 2.60
CA ALA A 57 3.68 -3.52 1.94
C ALA A 57 4.39 -3.76 0.61
N ALA A 58 4.63 -2.72 -0.20
CA ALA A 58 5.34 -2.84 -1.48
C ALA A 58 6.79 -3.28 -1.28
N VAL A 59 7.53 -2.66 -0.34
CA VAL A 59 8.91 -3.07 -0.03
C VAL A 59 8.95 -4.48 0.55
N CYS A 60 8.00 -4.84 1.43
CA CYS A 60 7.87 -6.21 1.94
C CYS A 60 7.62 -7.22 0.82
N ALA A 61 6.73 -6.93 -0.11
CA ALA A 61 6.44 -7.82 -1.23
C ALA A 61 7.69 -8.02 -2.11
N GLY A 62 8.40 -6.92 -2.39
CA GLY A 62 9.66 -6.94 -3.14
C GLY A 62 10.77 -7.74 -2.47
N SER A 63 10.85 -7.72 -1.15
CA SER A 63 11.91 -8.41 -0.39
C SER A 63 11.90 -9.94 -0.52
N TYR A 64 10.81 -10.54 -1.03
CA TYR A 64 10.76 -11.98 -1.28
C TYR A 64 11.55 -12.42 -2.49
N HIS A 65 11.67 -11.56 -3.50
CA HIS A 65 12.39 -11.82 -4.74
C HIS A 65 13.15 -10.56 -5.21
N PRO A 66 14.14 -10.09 -4.44
CA PRO A 66 14.74 -8.78 -4.66
C PRO A 66 15.41 -8.63 -6.04
N GLU A 67 15.91 -9.71 -6.62
CA GLU A 67 16.56 -9.66 -7.94
C GLU A 67 15.58 -9.65 -9.13
N ASN A 68 14.33 -10.10 -8.91
CA ASN A 68 13.34 -10.27 -9.98
C ASN A 68 11.96 -9.69 -9.63
N SER A 69 11.85 -8.99 -8.53
CA SER A 69 10.59 -8.40 -8.09
C SER A 69 10.19 -7.22 -8.98
N ARG A 70 8.94 -7.20 -9.39
CA ARG A 70 8.35 -6.08 -10.11
C ARG A 70 8.18 -4.87 -9.22
N GLU A 71 7.88 -5.08 -7.96
CA GLU A 71 7.75 -4.04 -6.95
C GLU A 71 9.08 -3.31 -6.75
N ILE A 72 10.19 -4.04 -6.69
CA ILE A 72 11.52 -3.45 -6.60
C ILE A 72 11.82 -2.61 -7.84
N ARG A 73 11.70 -3.19 -9.04
CA ARG A 73 11.95 -2.42 -10.28
C ARG A 73 11.04 -1.20 -10.40
N TYR A 74 9.77 -1.36 -10.05
CA TYR A 74 8.82 -0.26 -10.04
C TYR A 74 9.26 0.85 -9.10
N LEU A 75 9.69 0.53 -7.88
CA LEU A 75 10.19 1.52 -6.93
C LEU A 75 11.52 2.15 -7.40
N GLU A 76 12.43 1.36 -8.00
CA GLU A 76 13.69 1.86 -8.56
C GLU A 76 13.46 2.81 -9.75
N ASP A 77 12.52 2.49 -10.65
CA ASP A 77 12.13 3.36 -11.77
C ASP A 77 11.62 4.73 -11.27
N TYR A 78 11.21 4.79 -10.01
CA TYR A 78 10.71 5.98 -9.35
C TYR A 78 11.66 6.58 -8.31
N GLY A 79 12.94 6.33 -8.48
CA GLY A 79 14.00 6.97 -7.72
C GLY A 79 14.27 6.40 -6.33
N TRP A 80 13.75 5.20 -6.01
CA TRP A 80 14.16 4.49 -4.82
C TRP A 80 15.48 3.77 -5.04
N THR A 81 16.32 3.75 -4.02
CA THR A 81 17.47 2.85 -3.95
C THR A 81 17.07 1.63 -3.13
N MET A 82 17.20 0.43 -3.72
CA MET A 82 16.80 -0.83 -3.13
C MET A 82 18.03 -1.71 -2.95
N THR A 83 18.42 -1.98 -1.70
CA THR A 83 19.61 -2.79 -1.40
C THR A 83 19.21 -4.04 -0.62
N PRO A 84 19.26 -5.24 -1.24
CA PRO A 84 19.03 -6.49 -0.55
C PRO A 84 20.23 -6.90 0.30
N TYR A 85 19.97 -7.41 1.49
CA TYR A 85 20.95 -7.97 2.40
C TYR A 85 20.61 -9.40 2.78
N THR A 86 21.63 -10.24 2.86
CA THR A 86 21.55 -11.57 3.46
C THR A 86 22.63 -11.67 4.54
N LEU A 87 22.20 -11.74 5.79
CA LEU A 87 23.09 -11.88 6.94
C LEU A 87 22.99 -13.29 7.51
N LYS A 88 24.14 -13.83 7.95
CA LYS A 88 24.20 -15.13 8.60
C LYS A 88 24.86 -15.00 9.98
N ASP A 89 24.20 -15.56 10.99
CA ASP A 89 24.71 -15.69 12.34
C ASP A 89 24.47 -17.12 12.84
N GLY A 90 25.50 -17.96 12.79
CA GLY A 90 25.38 -19.41 12.97
C GLY A 90 24.42 -20.01 11.94
N ASP A 91 23.40 -20.72 12.43
CA ASP A 91 22.35 -21.33 11.61
C ASP A 91 21.19 -20.35 11.27
N THR A 92 21.26 -19.11 11.75
CA THR A 92 20.23 -18.11 11.50
C THR A 92 20.58 -17.30 10.26
N GLU A 93 19.72 -17.35 9.26
CA GLU A 93 19.80 -16.49 8.07
C GLU A 93 18.70 -15.43 8.13
N VAL A 94 19.08 -14.18 7.94
CA VAL A 94 18.19 -13.03 7.91
C VAL A 94 18.30 -12.36 6.55
N ASN A 95 17.17 -12.28 5.86
CA ASN A 95 17.07 -11.59 4.59
C ASN A 95 16.19 -10.35 4.78
N PHE A 96 16.67 -9.21 4.31
CA PHE A 96 15.89 -7.97 4.30
C PHE A 96 16.30 -7.07 3.14
N THR A 97 15.47 -6.11 2.82
CA THR A 97 15.74 -5.07 1.83
C THR A 97 15.75 -3.72 2.53
N LEU A 98 16.79 -2.97 2.29
CA LEU A 98 16.91 -1.58 2.68
C LEU A 98 16.47 -0.72 1.49
N ALA A 99 15.36 -0.01 1.64
CA ALA A 99 14.81 0.87 0.63
C ALA A 99 14.96 2.33 1.08
N ARG A 100 15.42 3.21 0.19
CA ARG A 100 15.64 4.62 0.49
C ARG A 100 15.12 5.52 -0.61
N LYS A 101 14.50 6.62 -0.19
CA LYS A 101 14.17 7.74 -1.08
C LYS A 101 14.39 9.05 -0.34
N GLN A 102 15.03 10.00 -1.03
CA GLN A 102 15.20 11.36 -0.52
C GLN A 102 13.91 12.17 -0.74
N GLY A 103 13.66 13.12 0.17
CA GLY A 103 12.55 14.05 0.02
C GLY A 103 11.14 13.46 0.17
N LEU A 104 11.02 12.24 0.69
CA LEU A 104 9.74 11.57 0.90
C LEU A 104 9.00 12.18 2.10
N LEU A 105 7.67 12.19 2.07
CA LEU A 105 6.81 12.64 3.18
C LEU A 105 7.36 13.87 3.93
N ARG A 106 6.86 15.06 3.59
CA ARG A 106 7.27 16.34 4.19
C ARG A 106 8.75 16.70 3.94
N GLY A 107 9.28 16.36 2.76
CA GLY A 107 10.66 16.65 2.41
C GLY A 107 11.72 15.90 3.22
N LYS A 108 11.31 14.95 4.07
CA LYS A 108 12.24 14.18 4.91
C LYS A 108 12.70 12.92 4.20
N ASN A 109 13.96 12.56 4.41
CA ASN A 109 14.48 11.29 3.94
C ASN A 109 13.87 10.14 4.75
N TRP A 110 13.39 9.14 4.05
CA TRP A 110 12.86 7.93 4.67
C TRP A 110 13.67 6.72 4.25
N THR A 111 13.95 5.91 5.23
CA THR A 111 14.53 4.59 5.04
C THR A 111 13.50 3.55 5.46
N VAL A 112 13.31 2.53 4.65
CA VAL A 112 12.44 1.39 4.96
C VAL A 112 13.30 0.15 5.05
N LEU A 113 13.26 -0.52 6.18
CA LEU A 113 13.95 -1.79 6.41
C LEU A 113 12.89 -2.91 6.44
N ALA A 114 12.78 -3.65 5.35
CA ALA A 114 11.78 -4.69 5.17
C ALA A 114 12.38 -6.09 5.37
N PHE A 115 12.02 -6.73 6.46
CA PHE A 115 12.44 -8.09 6.81
C PHE A 115 11.59 -9.13 6.08
N ARG A 116 12.25 -10.04 5.36
CA ARG A 116 11.60 -11.14 4.65
C ARG A 116 11.10 -12.19 5.65
N GLY A 117 9.90 -12.70 5.40
CA GLY A 117 9.36 -13.86 6.12
C GLY A 117 9.95 -15.19 5.65
N SER A 118 9.45 -16.30 6.19
CA SER A 118 9.84 -17.64 5.75
C SER A 118 9.50 -17.85 4.28
N ALA A 119 10.40 -18.50 3.53
CA ALA A 119 10.19 -18.78 2.12
C ALA A 119 9.14 -19.86 1.89
N THR A 120 8.99 -20.79 2.83
CA THR A 120 8.04 -21.91 2.73
C THR A 120 7.18 -22.07 3.98
N ARG A 121 6.03 -22.74 3.83
CA ARG A 121 5.16 -23.11 4.97
C ARG A 121 5.86 -24.05 5.96
N ASP A 122 6.76 -24.87 5.50
CA ASP A 122 7.44 -25.85 6.36
C ASP A 122 8.55 -25.17 7.16
N ASP A 123 9.28 -24.22 6.60
CA ASP A 123 10.20 -23.34 7.34
C ASP A 123 9.47 -22.60 8.47
N TRP A 124 8.25 -22.12 8.17
CA TRP A 124 7.42 -21.45 9.17
C TRP A 124 7.04 -22.38 10.33
N LYS A 125 6.61 -23.63 10.05
CA LYS A 125 6.27 -24.62 11.08
C LYS A 125 7.47 -25.03 11.95
N LEU A 126 8.66 -25.11 11.36
CA LEU A 126 9.90 -25.38 12.09
C LEU A 126 10.25 -24.22 13.02
N ASN A 127 10.16 -23.00 12.53
CA ASN A 127 10.41 -21.79 13.30
C ASN A 127 9.44 -21.63 14.49
N MET A 128 8.20 -22.11 14.38
CA MET A 128 7.19 -22.04 15.44
C MET A 128 7.41 -23.01 16.61
N LYS A 129 8.30 -24.01 16.48
CA LYS A 129 8.58 -24.98 17.53
C LYS A 129 9.62 -24.53 18.58
N MET A 130 10.23 -23.34 18.39
CA MET A 130 11.26 -22.84 19.28
C MET A 130 10.69 -22.39 20.64
N LYS A 131 11.56 -22.43 21.65
CA LYS A 131 11.23 -22.12 23.04
C LYS A 131 11.04 -20.63 23.26
N ALA A 132 10.29 -20.28 24.32
CA ALA A 132 10.33 -18.94 24.89
C ALA A 132 11.61 -18.79 25.72
N VAL A 133 12.27 -17.64 25.57
CA VAL A 133 13.48 -17.28 26.34
C VAL A 133 13.23 -15.99 27.12
N PRO A 134 13.82 -15.84 28.33
CA PRO A 134 13.70 -14.64 29.12
C PRO A 134 14.21 -13.40 28.35
N TYR A 135 13.53 -12.27 28.55
CA TYR A 135 13.87 -11.03 27.91
C TYR A 135 13.89 -9.84 28.89
N PRO A 136 14.87 -8.90 28.83
CA PRO A 136 16.06 -8.95 27.97
C PRO A 136 17.04 -10.04 28.40
N GLU A 137 18.05 -10.29 27.54
CA GLU A 137 19.09 -11.27 27.83
C GLU A 137 19.79 -11.01 29.17
N GLY A 138 20.21 -12.09 29.83
CA GLY A 138 20.77 -12.02 31.19
C GLY A 138 19.73 -11.96 32.31
N THR A 139 18.45 -11.83 31.97
CA THR A 139 17.36 -11.97 32.93
C THR A 139 17.30 -13.43 33.40
N LYS A 140 17.38 -13.65 34.71
CA LYS A 140 17.29 -15.02 35.26
C LYS A 140 15.93 -15.61 34.94
N ALA A 141 15.92 -16.73 34.24
CA ALA A 141 14.73 -17.53 34.02
C ALA A 141 14.08 -17.88 35.38
N ARG A 142 12.82 -17.54 35.54
CA ARG A 142 12.01 -17.99 36.67
C ARG A 142 10.82 -18.70 36.07
N LYS A 143 10.53 -19.92 36.54
CA LYS A 143 9.35 -20.67 36.13
C LYS A 143 8.34 -20.70 37.27
N ASN A 144 7.06 -20.67 36.93
CA ASN A 144 5.99 -20.94 37.87
C ASN A 144 5.90 -22.46 38.16
N GLN A 145 4.97 -22.85 39.03
CA GLN A 145 4.76 -24.27 39.38
C GLN A 145 4.36 -25.10 38.15
N ASP A 146 3.76 -24.47 37.13
CA ASP A 146 3.33 -25.12 35.91
C ASP A 146 4.41 -25.16 34.81
N GLY A 147 5.62 -24.69 35.13
CA GLY A 147 6.77 -24.66 34.22
C GLY A 147 6.79 -23.49 33.22
N GLU A 148 5.88 -22.50 33.34
CA GLU A 148 5.81 -21.33 32.49
C GLU A 148 6.82 -20.27 32.96
N GLU A 149 7.38 -19.51 31.99
CA GLU A 149 8.31 -18.42 32.28
C GLU A 149 7.65 -17.30 33.08
N LYS A 150 8.19 -17.04 34.27
CA LYS A 150 7.82 -15.94 35.14
C LYS A 150 8.61 -14.69 34.73
N GLY A 151 7.97 -13.73 34.13
CA GLY A 151 8.55 -12.51 33.60
C GLY A 151 8.47 -12.40 32.08
N PRO A 152 8.97 -11.31 31.52
CA PRO A 152 8.93 -11.11 30.08
C PRO A 152 9.76 -12.17 29.36
N ALA A 153 9.16 -12.78 28.34
CA ALA A 153 9.81 -13.78 27.52
C ALA A 153 9.39 -13.61 26.05
N VAL A 154 10.30 -13.91 25.14
CA VAL A 154 10.08 -13.82 23.71
C VAL A 154 10.40 -15.14 23.02
N HIS A 155 9.94 -15.32 21.81
CA HIS A 155 10.26 -16.47 20.97
C HIS A 155 11.74 -16.47 20.60
N GLU A 156 12.44 -17.55 20.92
CA GLU A 156 13.90 -17.66 20.73
C GLU A 156 14.32 -17.40 19.28
N GLY A 157 13.63 -18.01 18.32
CA GLY A 157 13.96 -17.85 16.91
C GLY A 157 13.78 -16.42 16.40
N PHE A 158 12.72 -15.73 16.86
CA PHE A 158 12.52 -14.33 16.48
C PHE A 158 13.58 -13.42 17.10
N LEU A 159 14.00 -13.70 18.32
CA LEU A 159 15.07 -12.96 18.96
C LEU A 159 16.42 -13.17 18.28
N ARG A 160 16.75 -14.39 17.90
CA ARG A 160 17.95 -14.69 17.11
C ARG A 160 17.93 -13.95 15.77
N TYR A 161 16.79 -13.97 15.09
CA TYR A 161 16.60 -13.25 13.84
C TYR A 161 16.85 -11.75 14.00
N ALA A 162 16.23 -11.11 14.99
CA ALA A 162 16.41 -9.68 15.25
C ALA A 162 17.86 -9.33 15.61
N ARG A 163 18.53 -10.15 16.40
CA ARG A 163 19.94 -9.94 16.78
C ARG A 163 20.90 -10.10 15.63
N ALA A 164 20.69 -11.09 14.78
CA ALA A 164 21.49 -11.27 13.58
C ALA A 164 21.43 -10.02 12.70
N ALA A 165 20.23 -9.41 12.56
CA ALA A 165 20.05 -8.16 11.82
C ALA A 165 20.78 -6.97 12.46
N LEU A 166 20.80 -6.89 13.80
CA LEU A 166 21.38 -5.76 14.55
C LEU A 166 22.88 -5.87 14.78
N SER A 167 23.45 -7.08 14.68
CA SER A 167 24.85 -7.33 15.00
C SER A 167 25.83 -6.93 13.90
N ARG A 168 25.36 -6.75 12.68
CA ARG A 168 26.19 -6.48 11.51
C ARG A 168 26.15 -5.01 11.14
N PRO A 169 27.29 -4.40 10.85
CA PRO A 169 27.34 -3.10 10.20
C PRO A 169 26.75 -3.18 8.79
N LEU A 170 26.09 -2.09 8.38
CA LEU A 170 25.46 -1.91 7.09
C LEU A 170 25.82 -0.54 6.56
N ASP A 171 25.97 -0.42 5.26
CA ASP A 171 26.01 0.87 4.58
C ASP A 171 24.56 1.37 4.43
N VAL A 172 24.08 2.10 5.45
CA VAL A 172 22.66 2.49 5.54
C VAL A 172 22.31 3.60 4.56
N ASP A 173 23.20 4.54 4.31
CA ASP A 173 22.95 5.70 3.45
C ASP A 173 23.64 5.65 2.08
N GLY A 174 24.42 4.59 1.81
CA GLY A 174 25.06 4.39 0.52
C GLY A 174 26.32 5.25 0.35
N ASP A 175 26.89 5.76 1.43
CA ASP A 175 28.11 6.57 1.42
C ASP A 175 29.40 5.71 1.47
N GLY A 176 29.27 4.38 1.59
CA GLY A 176 30.35 3.41 1.70
C GLY A 176 30.83 3.18 3.12
N ARG A 177 30.21 3.80 4.13
CA ARG A 177 30.52 3.62 5.54
C ARG A 177 29.57 2.61 6.18
N GLU A 178 30.12 1.52 6.65
CA GLU A 178 29.34 0.50 7.34
C GLU A 178 29.26 0.78 8.85
N GLU A 179 28.05 0.80 9.38
CA GLU A 179 27.80 0.95 10.81
C GLU A 179 26.55 0.19 11.27
N THR A 180 26.40 -0.03 12.59
CA THR A 180 25.19 -0.67 13.09
C THR A 180 24.00 0.26 12.98
N LEU A 181 22.78 -0.29 12.79
CA LEU A 181 21.56 0.51 12.72
C LEU A 181 21.38 1.47 13.91
N ALA A 182 21.77 1.05 15.10
CA ALA A 182 21.69 1.89 16.30
C ALA A 182 22.69 3.05 16.28
N ALA A 183 23.91 2.83 15.77
CA ALA A 183 24.91 3.88 15.62
C ALA A 183 24.44 4.89 14.57
N TYR A 184 24.06 4.42 13.39
CA TYR A 184 23.51 5.26 12.32
C TYR A 184 22.38 6.16 12.81
N LEU A 185 21.35 5.58 13.44
CA LEU A 185 20.20 6.35 13.90
C LEU A 185 20.54 7.37 15.00
N LYS A 186 21.60 7.16 15.76
CA LYS A 186 22.08 8.14 16.76
C LYS A 186 22.88 9.27 16.12
N GLU A 187 23.70 8.97 15.12
CA GLU A 187 24.48 9.96 14.37
C GLU A 187 23.60 10.81 13.47
N HIS A 188 22.46 10.26 12.99
CA HIS A 188 21.50 10.93 12.10
C HIS A 188 20.14 11.18 12.79
N PRO A 189 20.04 12.13 13.75
CA PRO A 189 18.83 12.31 14.56
C PRO A 189 17.59 12.77 13.80
N GLN A 190 17.76 13.30 12.60
CA GLN A 190 16.64 13.73 11.73
C GLN A 190 16.09 12.61 10.83
N GLU A 191 16.86 11.53 10.66
CA GLU A 191 16.45 10.41 9.83
C GLU A 191 15.32 9.61 10.49
N LYS A 192 14.38 9.16 9.66
CA LYS A 192 13.31 8.25 10.05
C LYS A 192 13.45 6.93 9.32
N MET A 193 13.22 5.84 10.03
CA MET A 193 13.34 4.49 9.49
C MET A 193 12.07 3.68 9.79
N VAL A 194 11.33 3.32 8.76
CA VAL A 194 10.21 2.38 8.91
C VAL A 194 10.77 0.98 9.00
N LEU A 195 10.51 0.31 10.11
CA LEU A 195 10.79 -1.11 10.25
C LEU A 195 9.56 -1.90 9.82
N THR A 196 9.70 -2.80 8.88
CA THR A 196 8.56 -3.55 8.38
C THR A 196 8.90 -5.01 8.11
N GLY A 197 7.89 -5.83 8.00
CA GLY A 197 8.07 -7.23 7.65
C GLY A 197 6.73 -7.98 7.61
N HIS A 198 6.75 -9.05 6.84
CA HIS A 198 5.61 -9.95 6.70
C HIS A 198 5.90 -11.26 7.41
N SER A 199 4.90 -11.82 8.10
CA SER A 199 5.01 -13.13 8.76
C SER A 199 6.15 -13.14 9.79
N LEU A 200 7.10 -14.08 9.68
CA LEU A 200 8.34 -14.15 10.49
C LEU A 200 9.12 -12.82 10.44
N GLY A 201 9.22 -12.20 9.26
CA GLY A 201 9.89 -10.91 9.11
C GLY A 201 9.23 -9.81 9.93
N GLY A 202 7.91 -9.82 10.07
CA GLY A 202 7.18 -8.90 10.95
C GLY A 202 7.47 -9.12 12.43
N ALA A 203 7.63 -10.37 12.85
CA ALA A 203 8.10 -10.70 14.20
C ALA A 203 9.53 -10.19 14.44
N GLY A 204 10.42 -10.37 13.45
CA GLY A 204 11.78 -9.82 13.45
C GLY A 204 11.77 -8.30 13.55
N ALA A 205 11.02 -7.60 12.71
CA ALA A 205 10.89 -6.15 12.72
C ALA A 205 10.43 -5.61 14.09
N THR A 206 9.47 -6.29 14.71
CA THR A 206 8.96 -5.92 16.05
C THR A 206 10.04 -5.99 17.11
N LEU A 207 10.86 -7.04 17.12
CA LEU A 207 11.94 -7.20 18.09
C LEU A 207 13.15 -6.30 17.76
N VAL A 208 13.44 -6.04 16.48
CA VAL A 208 14.44 -5.04 16.07
C VAL A 208 14.06 -3.66 16.59
N GLY A 209 12.78 -3.26 16.44
CA GLY A 209 12.28 -1.99 16.95
C GLY A 209 12.43 -1.87 18.47
N GLU A 210 12.09 -2.93 19.21
CA GLU A 210 12.25 -2.93 20.68
C GLU A 210 13.73 -2.84 21.10
N GLU A 211 14.60 -3.61 20.47
CA GLU A 211 16.03 -3.59 20.77
C GLU A 211 16.67 -2.22 20.45
N LEU A 212 16.27 -1.55 19.36
CA LEU A 212 16.74 -0.20 19.02
C LEU A 212 16.25 0.83 20.05
N VAL A 213 14.98 0.77 20.45
CA VAL A 213 14.45 1.64 21.52
C VAL A 213 15.20 1.40 22.84
N ARG A 214 15.49 0.16 23.18
CA ARG A 214 16.28 -0.21 24.36
C ARG A 214 17.70 0.32 24.30
N GLN A 215 18.26 0.45 23.10
CA GLN A 215 19.56 1.07 22.85
C GLN A 215 19.50 2.61 22.83
N GLY A 216 18.34 3.22 23.04
CA GLY A 216 18.16 4.66 23.19
C GLY A 216 17.71 5.39 21.90
N VAL A 217 17.27 4.68 20.87
CA VAL A 217 16.64 5.29 19.69
C VAL A 217 15.20 5.70 20.04
N ASP A 218 14.78 6.90 19.63
CA ASP A 218 13.42 7.37 19.84
C ASP A 218 12.44 6.55 18.99
N LYS A 219 11.41 5.97 19.63
CA LYS A 219 10.40 5.16 18.98
C LYS A 219 9.65 5.88 17.85
N ASN A 220 9.47 7.20 17.97
CA ASN A 220 8.76 8.01 16.98
C ASN A 220 9.54 8.16 15.65
N ARG A 221 10.82 7.79 15.68
CA ARG A 221 11.70 7.77 14.50
C ARG A 221 11.79 6.42 13.82
N ILE A 222 11.30 5.37 14.49
CA ILE A 222 11.36 3.99 14.01
C ILE A 222 9.99 3.31 14.10
N PRO A 223 8.94 3.87 13.43
CA PRO A 223 7.64 3.21 13.40
C PRO A 223 7.78 1.80 12.83
N VAL A 224 7.07 0.86 13.44
CA VAL A 224 7.06 -0.56 13.04
C VAL A 224 5.72 -0.89 12.41
N ILE A 225 5.71 -1.33 11.16
CA ILE A 225 4.49 -1.75 10.44
C ILE A 225 4.64 -3.21 10.04
N THR A 226 3.77 -4.06 10.54
CA THR A 226 3.88 -5.51 10.28
C THR A 226 2.65 -6.06 9.56
N PHE A 227 2.85 -7.05 8.71
CA PHE A 227 1.81 -7.71 7.94
C PHE A 227 1.71 -9.18 8.33
N GLY A 228 0.56 -9.59 8.85
CA GLY A 228 0.33 -10.99 9.22
C GLY A 228 1.34 -11.57 10.22
N ALA A 229 1.94 -10.75 11.07
CA ALA A 229 2.98 -11.19 11.99
C ALA A 229 2.41 -11.95 13.20
N PRO A 230 3.07 -13.03 13.66
CA PRO A 230 2.71 -13.71 14.90
C PRO A 230 3.07 -12.85 16.12
N ALA A 231 2.49 -13.19 17.29
CA ALA A 231 2.89 -12.59 18.55
C ALA A 231 4.33 -12.96 18.89
N VAL A 232 5.15 -11.98 19.29
CA VAL A 232 6.60 -12.17 19.50
C VAL A 232 6.97 -12.63 20.89
N GLY A 233 6.10 -12.39 21.89
CA GLY A 233 6.39 -12.71 23.29
C GLY A 233 5.13 -12.94 24.12
N ASN A 234 5.36 -13.29 25.39
CA ASN A 234 4.31 -13.56 26.35
C ASN A 234 3.59 -12.29 26.83
N ARG A 235 2.54 -12.45 27.65
CA ARG A 235 1.74 -11.36 28.22
C ARG A 235 2.60 -10.36 28.99
N GLU A 236 3.62 -10.84 29.73
CA GLU A 236 4.51 -9.97 30.50
C GLU A 236 5.40 -9.12 29.57
N PHE A 237 5.86 -9.68 28.46
CA PHE A 237 6.57 -8.93 27.43
C PHE A 237 5.64 -7.85 26.81
N ALA A 238 4.47 -8.22 26.37
CA ALA A 238 3.50 -7.29 25.79
C ALA A 238 3.15 -6.14 26.76
N ARG A 239 2.93 -6.44 28.03
CA ARG A 239 2.63 -5.45 29.08
C ARG A 239 3.81 -4.49 29.32
N ARG A 240 5.04 -5.01 29.35
CA ARG A 240 6.24 -4.23 29.74
C ARG A 240 6.82 -3.42 28.58
N TYR A 241 6.74 -3.92 27.38
CA TYR A 241 7.41 -3.35 26.21
C TYR A 241 6.46 -2.84 25.12
N GLY A 242 5.20 -3.28 25.13
CA GLY A 242 4.24 -2.95 24.07
C GLY A 242 4.02 -1.46 23.85
N SER A 243 4.02 -0.64 24.92
CA SER A 243 3.86 0.83 24.80
C SER A 243 5.17 1.56 24.43
N LYS A 244 6.30 0.85 24.43
CA LYS A 244 7.62 1.43 24.12
C LYS A 244 7.94 1.42 22.64
N ILE A 245 7.16 0.70 21.85
CA ILE A 245 7.30 0.58 20.40
C ILE A 245 6.11 1.26 19.75
N ASP A 246 6.34 2.00 18.69
CA ASP A 246 5.30 2.51 17.81
C ASP A 246 4.99 1.40 16.79
N LEU A 247 4.01 0.56 17.09
CA LEU A 247 3.69 -0.67 16.34
C LEU A 247 2.29 -0.66 15.76
N LEU A 248 2.20 -0.66 14.43
CA LEU A 248 1.00 -0.92 13.66
C LEU A 248 1.01 -2.36 13.12
N ARG A 249 0.05 -3.17 13.54
CA ARG A 249 -0.16 -4.54 13.06
C ARG A 249 -1.27 -4.59 12.03
N VAL A 250 -0.91 -4.81 10.79
CA VAL A 250 -1.87 -5.00 9.70
C VAL A 250 -2.20 -6.49 9.59
N VAL A 251 -3.47 -6.81 9.68
CA VAL A 251 -3.98 -8.20 9.63
C VAL A 251 -5.15 -8.30 8.67
N THR A 252 -5.41 -9.49 8.13
CA THR A 252 -6.63 -9.80 7.41
C THR A 252 -7.53 -10.72 8.23
N THR A 253 -8.83 -10.70 7.97
CA THR A 253 -9.82 -11.43 8.77
C THR A 253 -9.60 -12.94 8.80
N LEU A 254 -9.01 -13.53 7.76
CA LEU A 254 -8.80 -14.97 7.62
C LEU A 254 -7.31 -15.37 7.56
N ASP A 255 -6.41 -14.49 8.02
CA ASP A 255 -5.02 -14.88 8.23
C ASP A 255 -4.87 -15.59 9.56
N PRO A 256 -4.52 -16.90 9.58
CA PRO A 256 -4.37 -17.64 10.82
C PRO A 256 -3.08 -17.33 11.58
N VAL A 257 -2.07 -16.74 10.93
CA VAL A 257 -0.73 -16.57 11.49
C VAL A 257 -0.67 -15.60 12.67
N PRO A 258 -1.35 -14.44 12.67
CA PRO A 258 -1.35 -13.56 13.83
C PRO A 258 -1.86 -14.20 15.12
N GLY A 259 -2.76 -15.17 15.00
CA GLY A 259 -3.32 -15.91 16.15
C GLY A 259 -2.59 -17.21 16.51
N ALA A 260 -1.69 -17.69 15.67
CA ALA A 260 -1.17 -19.05 15.75
C ALA A 260 -0.46 -19.37 17.08
N LEU A 261 0.40 -18.49 17.58
CA LEU A 261 1.10 -18.71 18.87
C LEU A 261 0.20 -18.52 20.08
N GLN A 262 -0.87 -17.77 19.95
CA GLN A 262 -1.83 -17.59 21.03
C GLN A 262 -2.68 -18.85 21.28
N THR A 263 -2.96 -19.61 20.22
CA THR A 263 -3.82 -20.81 20.28
C THR A 263 -3.05 -22.10 20.50
N VAL A 264 -1.83 -22.20 19.97
CA VAL A 264 -1.05 -23.45 19.95
C VAL A 264 -0.13 -23.59 21.16
N THR A 265 0.28 -22.48 21.78
CA THR A 265 1.18 -22.53 22.94
C THR A 265 0.47 -22.23 24.23
N ARG A 266 0.70 -23.04 25.26
CA ARG A 266 0.29 -22.74 26.65
C ARG A 266 1.06 -21.57 27.25
N SER A 267 2.06 -21.04 26.55
CA SER A 267 2.99 -20.02 27.02
C SER A 267 2.43 -18.59 27.05
N GLY A 268 1.14 -18.40 26.75
CA GLY A 268 0.46 -17.10 26.93
C GLY A 268 1.00 -15.99 26.05
N TYR A 269 1.40 -16.29 24.81
CA TYR A 269 1.78 -15.26 23.85
C TYR A 269 0.67 -14.25 23.63
N GLN A 270 1.02 -12.98 23.55
CA GLN A 270 0.04 -11.90 23.41
C GLN A 270 0.48 -10.87 22.38
N GLN A 271 -0.43 -10.51 21.48
CA GLN A 271 -0.28 -9.39 20.58
C GLN A 271 -0.40 -8.07 21.34
N PHE A 272 0.29 -7.03 20.85
CA PHE A 272 0.23 -5.66 21.34
C PHE A 272 0.38 -4.66 20.18
N GLY A 273 0.33 -3.37 20.47
CA GLY A 273 0.34 -2.31 19.44
C GLY A 273 -1.05 -2.10 18.80
N GLU A 274 -1.12 -1.11 17.94
CA GLU A 274 -2.33 -0.81 17.18
C GLU A 274 -2.65 -1.93 16.20
N LYS A 275 -3.92 -2.27 16.03
CA LYS A 275 -4.39 -3.26 15.07
C LYS A 275 -5.16 -2.57 13.94
N LYS A 276 -4.70 -2.73 12.71
CA LYS A 276 -5.46 -2.40 11.50
C LYS A 276 -5.90 -3.71 10.83
N GLU A 277 -7.20 -3.91 10.72
CA GLU A 277 -7.78 -5.11 10.13
C GLU A 277 -8.42 -4.83 8.79
N TYR A 278 -7.99 -5.55 7.78
CA TYR A 278 -8.61 -5.53 6.47
C TYR A 278 -9.58 -6.69 6.34
N ALA A 279 -10.84 -6.37 6.02
CA ALA A 279 -11.84 -7.36 5.72
C ALA A 279 -11.71 -7.82 4.27
N LEU A 280 -11.48 -9.12 4.07
CA LEU A 280 -11.59 -9.77 2.77
C LEU A 280 -12.89 -10.56 2.75
N SER A 281 -13.79 -10.18 1.85
CA SER A 281 -14.95 -10.99 1.53
C SER A 281 -14.68 -11.79 0.26
N GLY A 282 -14.88 -13.10 0.31
CA GLY A 282 -14.74 -13.93 -0.87
C GLY A 282 -14.74 -15.40 -0.51
N LYS A 283 -15.44 -16.21 -1.30
CA LYS A 283 -15.58 -17.65 -1.11
C LYS A 283 -14.32 -18.47 -1.42
N TYR A 284 -13.17 -17.82 -1.71
CA TYR A 284 -12.13 -18.46 -2.54
C TYR A 284 -10.79 -18.70 -1.89
N THR A 285 -10.55 -18.24 -0.66
CA THR A 285 -9.34 -18.60 0.07
C THR A 285 -9.58 -18.60 1.58
N ASP A 286 -9.51 -19.78 2.18
CA ASP A 286 -9.47 -19.93 3.64
C ASP A 286 -8.10 -19.52 4.23
N TYR A 287 -7.16 -19.07 3.40
CA TYR A 287 -5.80 -18.73 3.79
C TYR A 287 -5.37 -17.39 3.16
N GLN A 288 -5.47 -16.31 3.94
CA GLN A 288 -5.22 -14.94 3.50
C GLN A 288 -3.88 -14.40 4.01
N HIS A 289 -2.87 -15.26 4.09
CA HIS A 289 -1.56 -14.90 4.62
C HIS A 289 -0.59 -14.26 3.61
N PRO A 290 -0.61 -14.57 2.28
CA PRO A 290 0.37 -14.01 1.36
C PRO A 290 0.44 -12.48 1.41
N ILE A 291 1.65 -11.92 1.35
CA ILE A 291 1.90 -10.46 1.38
C ILE A 291 1.17 -9.72 0.26
N SER A 292 0.93 -10.37 -0.86
CA SER A 292 0.19 -9.80 -1.99
C SER A 292 -1.24 -9.37 -1.63
N TYR A 293 -1.90 -10.06 -0.69
CA TYR A 293 -3.22 -9.64 -0.19
C TYR A 293 -3.12 -8.33 0.60
N TYR A 294 -2.10 -8.23 1.43
CA TYR A 294 -1.84 -7.03 2.21
C TYR A 294 -1.49 -5.84 1.33
N LEU A 295 -0.69 -6.05 0.27
CA LEU A 295 -0.36 -5.02 -0.71
C LEU A 295 -1.60 -4.52 -1.44
N ASP A 296 -2.44 -5.42 -1.96
CA ASP A 296 -3.68 -5.06 -2.66
C ASP A 296 -4.58 -4.19 -1.79
N LEU A 297 -4.76 -4.57 -0.52
CA LEU A 297 -5.66 -3.89 0.41
C LEU A 297 -5.06 -2.58 0.95
N ALA A 298 -3.75 -2.54 1.15
CA ALA A 298 -3.07 -1.33 1.61
C ALA A 298 -3.10 -0.23 0.53
N VAL A 299 -2.92 -0.59 -0.75
CA VAL A 299 -3.03 0.36 -1.87
C VAL A 299 -4.46 0.86 -2.02
N GLN A 300 -5.47 -0.02 -1.91
CA GLN A 300 -6.87 0.40 -1.92
C GLN A 300 -7.21 1.34 -0.77
N ASP A 301 -6.73 1.02 0.43
CA ASP A 301 -6.94 1.86 1.61
C ASP A 301 -6.29 3.24 1.42
N TYR A 302 -5.08 3.29 0.87
CA TYR A 302 -4.42 4.56 0.53
C TYR A 302 -5.29 5.42 -0.39
N TYR A 303 -5.79 4.89 -1.51
CA TYR A 303 -6.61 5.65 -2.44
C TYR A 303 -7.92 6.13 -1.80
N ARG A 304 -8.53 5.30 -0.96
CA ARG A 304 -9.75 5.68 -0.22
C ARG A 304 -9.50 6.80 0.78
N GLN A 305 -8.40 6.72 1.54
CA GLN A 305 -8.02 7.77 2.49
C GLN A 305 -7.62 9.06 1.78
N ARG A 306 -6.95 8.95 0.63
CA ARG A 306 -6.59 10.10 -0.21
C ARG A 306 -7.84 10.80 -0.74
N ASP A 307 -8.77 10.06 -1.33
CA ASP A 307 -10.04 10.60 -1.82
C ASP A 307 -10.81 11.34 -0.71
N GLN A 308 -10.81 10.79 0.50
CA GLN A 308 -11.43 11.45 1.64
C GLN A 308 -10.67 12.73 2.03
N ALA A 309 -9.35 12.68 2.12
CA ALA A 309 -8.52 13.84 2.46
C ALA A 309 -8.62 14.96 1.40
N GLU A 310 -8.72 14.61 0.12
CA GLU A 310 -8.98 15.56 -0.97
C GLU A 310 -10.35 16.26 -0.80
N LYS A 311 -11.40 15.50 -0.48
CA LYS A 311 -12.75 16.04 -0.19
C LYS A 311 -12.78 16.95 1.02
N ASP A 312 -12.01 16.63 2.03
CA ASP A 312 -11.91 17.42 3.27
C ASP A 312 -10.99 18.66 3.09
N GLY A 313 -10.36 18.81 1.91
CA GLY A 313 -9.44 19.91 1.59
C GLY A 313 -8.10 19.84 2.32
N LEU A 314 -7.77 18.69 2.89
CA LEU A 314 -6.52 18.41 3.61
C LEU A 314 -5.42 17.88 2.69
N TRP A 315 -5.78 17.49 1.49
CA TRP A 315 -4.86 16.96 0.48
C TRP A 315 -5.11 17.64 -0.85
N ALA A 316 -4.05 18.13 -1.49
CA ALA A 316 -4.21 18.73 -2.80
C ALA A 316 -4.58 17.65 -3.83
N PRO A 317 -5.70 17.81 -4.55
CA PRO A 317 -6.09 16.85 -5.55
C PRO A 317 -5.05 16.80 -6.68
N VAL A 318 -4.80 15.62 -7.21
CA VAL A 318 -3.99 15.50 -8.43
C VAL A 318 -4.72 16.25 -9.55
N PRO A 319 -4.06 17.17 -10.28
CA PRO A 319 -4.72 17.94 -11.33
C PRO A 319 -5.46 17.04 -12.31
N LEU A 320 -6.71 17.40 -12.62
CA LEU A 320 -7.47 16.73 -13.66
C LEU A 320 -7.00 17.13 -15.07
N GLU A 321 -6.15 18.15 -15.19
CA GLU A 321 -5.55 18.56 -16.45
C GLU A 321 -4.14 19.12 -16.26
N GLN A 322 -3.29 18.82 -17.22
CA GLN A 322 -1.97 19.38 -17.40
C GLN A 322 -1.83 19.79 -18.87
N ARG A 323 -1.97 21.09 -19.14
CA ARG A 323 -1.93 21.61 -20.53
C ARG A 323 -0.57 22.15 -20.94
N ALA A 324 0.26 22.51 -19.97
CA ALA A 324 1.63 22.95 -20.22
C ALA A 324 2.53 21.76 -20.50
N GLY A 325 3.44 21.89 -21.47
CA GLY A 325 4.38 20.83 -21.85
C GLY A 325 4.45 20.63 -23.37
N GLU A 326 5.27 19.68 -23.78
CA GLU A 326 5.44 19.31 -25.20
C GLU A 326 4.57 18.10 -25.54
N GLY A 327 4.33 17.92 -26.85
CA GLY A 327 3.56 16.81 -27.38
C GLY A 327 2.05 17.03 -27.44
N PRO A 328 1.29 16.02 -27.89
CA PRO A 328 -0.16 16.13 -28.04
C PRO A 328 -0.87 16.20 -26.68
N LEU A 329 -1.96 16.95 -26.61
CA LEU A 329 -2.86 16.94 -25.47
C LEU A 329 -3.69 15.65 -25.48
N ALA A 330 -3.49 14.79 -24.51
CA ALA A 330 -4.23 13.52 -24.39
C ALA A 330 -5.48 13.68 -23.51
N ALA A 331 -6.65 13.38 -24.05
CA ALA A 331 -7.83 13.13 -23.24
C ALA A 331 -7.75 11.72 -22.65
N LEU A 332 -7.88 11.59 -21.35
CA LEU A 332 -7.65 10.33 -20.62
C LEU A 332 -8.94 9.80 -19.99
N ALA A 333 -9.25 8.54 -20.26
CA ALA A 333 -10.30 7.78 -19.59
C ALA A 333 -9.76 6.44 -19.12
N VAL A 334 -9.91 6.13 -17.83
CA VAL A 334 -9.50 4.85 -17.23
C VAL A 334 -10.71 4.13 -16.66
N LEU A 335 -11.06 3.01 -17.26
CA LEU A 335 -12.21 2.19 -16.91
C LEU A 335 -11.77 1.00 -16.05
N CYS A 336 -12.32 0.88 -14.85
CA CYS A 336 -12.14 -0.30 -14.02
C CYS A 336 -13.46 -1.08 -14.00
N LEU A 337 -13.51 -2.22 -14.70
CA LEU A 337 -14.69 -3.04 -14.82
C LEU A 337 -14.68 -4.13 -13.76
N ASP A 338 -15.33 -3.87 -12.64
CA ASP A 338 -15.53 -4.82 -11.56
C ASP A 338 -16.86 -5.55 -11.72
N ASN A 339 -16.84 -6.87 -11.54
CA ASN A 339 -18.05 -7.69 -11.48
C ASN A 339 -18.43 -8.12 -10.04
N GLY A 340 -17.82 -7.49 -9.02
CA GLY A 340 -18.24 -7.56 -7.62
C GLY A 340 -17.93 -8.86 -6.87
N ALA A 341 -17.08 -9.73 -7.40
CA ALA A 341 -16.85 -11.05 -6.79
C ALA A 341 -15.60 -11.15 -5.90
N ASP A 342 -14.71 -10.16 -5.91
CA ASP A 342 -13.47 -10.18 -5.11
C ASP A 342 -13.09 -8.77 -4.64
N THR A 343 -13.00 -8.56 -3.34
CA THR A 343 -12.67 -7.27 -2.74
C THR A 343 -11.25 -6.79 -3.03
N ARG A 344 -10.36 -7.65 -3.50
CA ARG A 344 -9.01 -7.25 -3.95
C ARG A 344 -9.04 -6.50 -5.27
N PHE A 345 -10.08 -6.70 -6.08
CA PHE A 345 -10.31 -5.96 -7.30
C PHE A 345 -11.41 -4.92 -7.06
N SER A 346 -11.01 -3.72 -6.76
CA SER A 346 -11.89 -2.59 -6.42
C SER A 346 -11.73 -1.46 -7.44
N PRO A 347 -12.76 -0.63 -7.64
CA PRO A 347 -12.66 0.62 -8.41
C PRO A 347 -11.53 1.55 -7.96
N ASP A 348 -11.13 1.47 -6.68
CA ASP A 348 -9.98 2.22 -6.14
C ASP A 348 -8.67 1.92 -6.91
N LEU A 349 -8.53 0.72 -7.48
CA LEU A 349 -7.40 0.36 -8.34
C LEU A 349 -7.42 1.08 -9.70
N GLY A 350 -8.56 1.57 -10.14
CA GLY A 350 -8.65 2.45 -11.29
C GLY A 350 -7.93 3.77 -11.08
N GLN A 351 -7.90 4.28 -9.84
CA GLN A 351 -7.15 5.46 -9.47
C GLN A 351 -5.63 5.23 -9.59
N PHE A 352 -5.16 4.04 -9.22
CA PHE A 352 -3.76 3.66 -9.44
C PHE A 352 -3.36 3.78 -10.92
N LEU A 353 -4.12 3.16 -11.82
CA LEU A 353 -3.86 3.25 -13.25
C LEU A 353 -4.01 4.68 -13.79
N LEU A 354 -5.01 5.43 -13.32
CA LEU A 354 -5.18 6.82 -13.70
C LEU A 354 -3.96 7.66 -13.33
N ASP A 355 -3.38 7.46 -12.16
CA ASP A 355 -2.17 8.14 -11.72
C ASP A 355 -0.96 7.75 -12.58
N GLU A 356 -0.83 6.47 -12.95
CA GLU A 356 0.22 6.00 -13.84
C GLU A 356 0.15 6.67 -15.22
N TYR A 357 -1.04 6.73 -15.81
CA TYR A 357 -1.23 7.41 -17.10
C TYR A 357 -0.99 8.91 -16.99
N ARG A 358 -1.43 9.57 -15.92
CA ARG A 358 -1.16 11.00 -15.68
C ARG A 358 0.33 11.28 -15.54
N GLY A 359 1.06 10.42 -14.82
CA GLY A 359 2.51 10.52 -14.67
C GLY A 359 3.26 10.33 -16.00
N ALA A 360 2.77 9.42 -16.85
CA ALA A 360 3.39 9.10 -18.12
C ALA A 360 3.10 10.13 -19.23
N LEU A 361 1.95 10.81 -19.20
CA LEU A 361 1.53 11.75 -20.23
C LEU A 361 1.98 13.17 -19.89
N PRO A 362 2.81 13.85 -20.74
CA PRO A 362 3.27 15.21 -20.48
C PRO A 362 2.15 16.25 -20.48
N ARG A 363 1.13 16.03 -21.31
CA ARG A 363 -0.07 16.88 -21.39
C ARG A 363 -1.30 16.01 -21.41
N TYR A 364 -2.21 16.27 -20.47
CA TYR A 364 -3.45 15.49 -20.37
C TYR A 364 -4.64 16.31 -19.88
N VAL A 365 -5.82 15.80 -20.14
CA VAL A 365 -7.08 16.16 -19.49
C VAL A 365 -7.85 14.88 -19.17
N VAL A 366 -8.20 14.69 -17.90
CA VAL A 366 -9.01 13.56 -17.46
C VAL A 366 -10.46 13.83 -17.80
N LEU A 367 -11.09 12.92 -18.53
CA LEU A 367 -12.48 13.05 -18.91
C LEU A 367 -13.40 12.67 -17.75
N ASP A 368 -14.43 13.49 -17.53
CA ASP A 368 -15.57 13.10 -16.69
C ASP A 368 -16.51 12.19 -17.46
N TYR A 369 -16.67 10.96 -16.99
CA TYR A 369 -17.57 9.96 -17.58
C TYR A 369 -18.17 9.08 -16.50
N ARG A 370 -19.32 8.50 -16.84
CA ARG A 370 -19.95 7.43 -16.06
C ARG A 370 -20.19 6.24 -16.98
N HIS A 371 -19.53 5.15 -16.65
CA HIS A 371 -19.74 3.88 -17.33
C HIS A 371 -20.65 3.00 -16.47
N THR A 372 -21.74 2.50 -17.07
CA THR A 372 -22.62 1.53 -16.42
C THR A 372 -22.38 0.16 -17.04
N ALA A 373 -22.18 -0.86 -16.22
CA ALA A 373 -22.00 -2.23 -16.69
C ALA A 373 -23.18 -2.63 -17.61
N GLY A 374 -22.86 -3.15 -18.82
CA GLY A 374 -23.85 -3.51 -19.83
C GLY A 374 -24.23 -2.37 -20.77
N SER A 375 -23.66 -1.17 -20.68
CA SER A 375 -23.86 -0.13 -21.68
C SER A 375 -23.25 -0.51 -23.04
N ASP A 376 -23.82 0.02 -24.13
CA ASP A 376 -23.30 -0.14 -25.48
C ASP A 376 -21.88 0.46 -25.58
N LEU A 377 -20.84 -0.40 -25.67
CA LEU A 377 -19.47 0.02 -25.69
C LEU A 377 -19.12 0.95 -26.88
N PRO A 378 -19.57 0.69 -28.13
CA PRO A 378 -19.38 1.62 -29.24
C PRO A 378 -19.97 3.01 -28.99
N ALA A 379 -21.21 3.09 -28.49
CA ALA A 379 -21.84 4.37 -28.16
C ALA A 379 -21.09 5.11 -27.06
N PHE A 380 -20.60 4.39 -26.05
CA PHE A 380 -19.78 4.95 -24.97
C PHE A 380 -18.44 5.47 -25.47
N GLN A 381 -17.76 4.74 -26.35
CA GLN A 381 -16.51 5.21 -26.97
C GLN A 381 -16.72 6.47 -27.80
N GLU A 382 -17.84 6.57 -28.54
CA GLU A 382 -18.15 7.79 -29.29
C GLU A 382 -18.45 8.97 -28.35
N GLU A 383 -19.11 8.74 -27.23
CA GLU A 383 -19.27 9.76 -26.18
C GLU A 383 -17.92 10.28 -25.69
N LEU A 384 -16.97 9.38 -25.40
CA LEU A 384 -15.63 9.75 -24.98
C LEU A 384 -14.89 10.56 -26.06
N ARG A 385 -15.02 10.19 -27.35
CA ARG A 385 -14.43 10.95 -28.46
C ARG A 385 -15.01 12.36 -28.55
N GLN A 386 -16.30 12.52 -28.37
CA GLN A 386 -16.96 13.84 -28.37
C GLN A 386 -16.49 14.70 -27.20
N LYS A 387 -16.41 14.12 -25.99
CA LYS A 387 -15.86 14.80 -24.80
C LYS A 387 -14.40 15.23 -25.01
N ALA A 388 -13.57 14.35 -25.57
CA ALA A 388 -12.18 14.63 -25.87
C ALA A 388 -12.02 15.79 -26.88
N ARG A 389 -12.81 15.80 -27.96
CA ARG A 389 -12.82 16.93 -28.91
C ARG A 389 -13.27 18.24 -28.25
N LYS A 390 -14.30 18.19 -27.40
CA LYS A 390 -14.79 19.34 -26.65
C LYS A 390 -13.72 19.89 -25.68
N ALA A 391 -12.92 19.02 -25.11
CA ALA A 391 -11.78 19.40 -24.25
C ALA A 391 -10.60 19.97 -25.05
N GLY A 392 -10.62 19.94 -26.39
CA GLY A 392 -9.54 20.39 -27.26
C GLY A 392 -8.36 19.45 -27.30
N ALA A 393 -8.58 18.16 -27.03
CA ALA A 393 -7.52 17.17 -27.06
C ALA A 393 -7.15 16.78 -28.51
N ASP A 394 -5.89 16.42 -28.70
CA ASP A 394 -5.34 15.93 -29.97
C ASP A 394 -5.54 14.42 -30.12
N VAL A 395 -5.46 13.72 -29.00
CA VAL A 395 -5.60 12.26 -28.91
C VAL A 395 -6.53 11.86 -27.75
N LEU A 396 -7.17 10.71 -27.87
CA LEU A 396 -7.92 10.08 -26.80
C LEU A 396 -7.20 8.80 -26.37
N VAL A 397 -6.88 8.68 -25.08
CA VAL A 397 -6.32 7.49 -24.46
C VAL A 397 -7.37 6.86 -23.58
N ILE A 398 -7.78 5.64 -23.91
CA ILE A 398 -8.68 4.83 -23.12
C ILE A 398 -7.89 3.66 -22.55
N ALA A 399 -7.84 3.55 -21.23
CA ALA A 399 -7.33 2.37 -20.55
C ALA A 399 -8.50 1.64 -19.90
N GLN A 400 -8.55 0.32 -20.09
CA GLN A 400 -9.58 -0.52 -19.52
C GLN A 400 -8.97 -1.68 -18.78
N VAL A 401 -9.21 -1.75 -17.48
CA VAL A 401 -8.84 -2.90 -16.67
C VAL A 401 -10.08 -3.74 -16.36
N GLU A 402 -9.99 -5.03 -16.63
CA GLU A 402 -11.09 -5.96 -16.44
C GLU A 402 -10.59 -7.22 -15.76
N ARG A 403 -11.43 -7.77 -14.91
CA ARG A 403 -11.23 -9.09 -14.34
C ARG A 403 -12.03 -10.12 -15.11
N GLN A 404 -11.34 -11.17 -15.56
CA GLN A 404 -11.96 -12.28 -16.27
C GLN A 404 -11.81 -13.58 -15.47
N ARG A 405 -12.91 -14.25 -15.20
CA ARG A 405 -12.91 -15.58 -14.57
C ARG A 405 -12.47 -16.63 -15.59
N LEU A 406 -11.58 -17.54 -15.18
CA LEU A 406 -11.09 -18.61 -16.05
C LEU A 406 -11.99 -19.85 -15.93
N GLY A 407 -13.01 -19.90 -16.77
CA GLY A 407 -13.98 -21.00 -16.81
C GLY A 407 -14.79 -21.07 -15.51
N GLN A 408 -15.04 -22.31 -15.03
CA GLN A 408 -15.73 -22.56 -13.75
C GLN A 408 -14.76 -22.70 -12.57
N THR A 409 -13.50 -22.34 -12.76
CA THR A 409 -12.47 -22.41 -11.71
C THR A 409 -12.49 -21.16 -10.83
N ASP A 410 -11.86 -21.24 -9.65
CA ASP A 410 -11.62 -20.10 -8.78
C ASP A 410 -10.44 -19.23 -9.25
N LYS A 411 -9.92 -19.56 -10.43
CA LYS A 411 -8.81 -18.84 -11.06
C LYS A 411 -9.36 -17.72 -11.93
N TRP A 412 -8.66 -16.61 -11.94
CA TRP A 412 -9.01 -15.46 -12.74
C TRP A 412 -7.77 -14.79 -13.31
N SER A 413 -7.98 -13.94 -14.31
CA SER A 413 -6.96 -13.11 -14.93
C SER A 413 -7.36 -11.65 -14.86
N ILE A 414 -6.37 -10.78 -14.91
CA ILE A 414 -6.55 -9.36 -15.17
C ILE A 414 -6.19 -9.11 -16.62
N LEU A 415 -7.02 -8.37 -17.30
CA LEU A 415 -6.80 -7.82 -18.62
C LEU A 415 -6.62 -6.30 -18.48
N LEU A 416 -5.56 -5.76 -19.07
CA LEU A 416 -5.39 -4.32 -19.27
C LEU A 416 -5.37 -4.06 -20.77
N GLY A 417 -6.45 -3.43 -21.27
CA GLY A 417 -6.55 -2.92 -22.63
C GLY A 417 -6.18 -1.45 -22.69
N GLN A 418 -5.56 -1.03 -23.77
CA GLN A 418 -5.19 0.36 -24.05
C GLN A 418 -5.55 0.71 -25.49
N GLU A 419 -6.22 1.83 -25.69
CA GLU A 419 -6.58 2.36 -26.98
C GLU A 419 -6.09 3.82 -27.05
N VAL A 420 -5.36 4.15 -28.11
CA VAL A 420 -4.91 5.51 -28.41
C VAL A 420 -5.50 5.90 -29.75
N VAL A 421 -6.36 6.91 -29.76
CA VAL A 421 -7.11 7.36 -30.94
C VAL A 421 -6.72 8.79 -31.28
N SER A 422 -6.17 9.04 -32.45
CA SER A 422 -6.02 10.40 -32.93
C SER A 422 -7.39 11.01 -33.21
N LEU A 423 -7.59 12.23 -32.74
CA LEU A 423 -8.82 12.99 -32.98
C LEU A 423 -8.73 13.87 -34.26
N GLN A 424 -7.58 13.88 -34.91
CA GLN A 424 -7.35 14.56 -36.18
C GLN A 424 -7.84 13.72 -37.37
N PRO A 425 -8.34 14.32 -38.45
CA PRO A 425 -8.72 13.60 -39.65
C PRO A 425 -7.56 12.78 -40.22
N GLY A 426 -7.78 11.48 -40.48
CA GLY A 426 -6.75 10.57 -41.00
C GLY A 426 -5.70 10.12 -39.99
N GLY A 427 -5.90 10.42 -38.71
CA GLY A 427 -4.99 10.03 -37.67
C GLY A 427 -5.00 8.53 -37.32
N VAL A 428 -3.95 8.09 -36.63
CA VAL A 428 -3.73 6.69 -36.29
C VAL A 428 -4.63 6.25 -35.15
N HIS A 429 -5.11 5.01 -35.23
CA HIS A 429 -5.78 4.31 -34.16
C HIS A 429 -4.92 3.11 -33.74
N PHE A 430 -4.51 3.09 -32.49
CA PHE A 430 -3.61 2.09 -31.95
C PHE A 430 -4.26 1.40 -30.77
N VAL A 431 -4.35 0.07 -30.80
CA VAL A 431 -4.96 -0.75 -29.75
C VAL A 431 -3.97 -1.81 -29.29
N THR A 432 -3.77 -1.88 -28.00
CA THR A 432 -2.99 -2.95 -27.37
C THR A 432 -3.74 -3.54 -26.20
N ALA A 433 -3.44 -4.78 -25.88
CA ALA A 433 -3.96 -5.43 -24.68
C ALA A 433 -2.97 -6.45 -24.15
N GLY A 434 -2.89 -6.53 -22.84
CA GLY A 434 -2.15 -7.56 -22.13
C GLY A 434 -3.03 -8.23 -21.09
N SER A 435 -2.79 -9.50 -20.83
CA SER A 435 -3.48 -10.21 -19.75
C SER A 435 -2.52 -11.04 -18.93
N THR A 436 -2.77 -11.16 -17.64
CA THR A 436 -2.03 -12.02 -16.75
C THR A 436 -2.97 -12.79 -15.82
N ARG A 437 -2.59 -14.02 -15.49
CA ARG A 437 -3.31 -14.83 -14.52
C ARG A 437 -2.93 -14.37 -13.12
N VAL A 438 -3.92 -14.12 -12.29
CA VAL A 438 -3.69 -13.94 -10.86
C VAL A 438 -3.53 -15.32 -10.23
N ARG A 439 -2.32 -15.57 -9.74
CA ARG A 439 -2.01 -16.79 -8.99
C ARG A 439 -2.34 -16.56 -7.51
N PHE A 440 -2.44 -17.64 -6.76
CA PHE A 440 -2.70 -17.60 -5.32
C PHE A 440 -1.74 -16.67 -4.55
N GLU A 441 -0.46 -16.67 -4.93
CA GLU A 441 0.58 -15.83 -4.29
C GLU A 441 0.81 -14.49 -4.99
N GLN A 442 0.20 -14.28 -6.14
CA GLN A 442 0.33 -13.04 -6.92
C GLN A 442 -0.94 -12.20 -6.76
N GLY A 443 -0.78 -10.99 -6.24
CA GLY A 443 -1.86 -10.04 -6.05
C GLY A 443 -2.29 -9.31 -7.32
N VAL A 444 -3.32 -8.49 -7.16
CA VAL A 444 -3.87 -7.62 -8.22
C VAL A 444 -2.85 -6.54 -8.58
N ILE A 445 -2.27 -5.87 -7.59
CA ILE A 445 -1.26 -4.82 -7.81
C ILE A 445 -0.04 -5.38 -8.55
N GLN A 446 0.51 -6.52 -8.13
CA GLN A 446 1.64 -7.15 -8.83
C GLN A 446 1.31 -7.48 -10.28
N SER A 447 0.07 -7.89 -10.54
CA SER A 447 -0.41 -8.15 -11.89
C SER A 447 -0.54 -6.86 -12.71
N LEU A 448 -1.06 -5.79 -12.11
CA LEU A 448 -1.19 -4.49 -12.76
C LEU A 448 0.17 -3.86 -13.06
N LEU A 449 1.14 -3.95 -12.15
CA LEU A 449 2.52 -3.48 -12.39
C LEU A 449 3.13 -4.14 -13.61
N SER A 450 2.93 -5.45 -13.75
CA SER A 450 3.42 -6.18 -14.93
C SER A 450 2.77 -5.74 -16.24
N LEU A 451 1.45 -5.56 -16.21
CA LEU A 451 0.70 -5.16 -17.39
C LEU A 451 1.00 -3.71 -17.75
N TRP A 452 1.13 -2.84 -16.75
CA TRP A 452 1.48 -1.44 -16.94
C TRP A 452 2.87 -1.27 -17.56
N GLU A 453 3.88 -1.99 -17.09
CA GLU A 453 5.23 -1.95 -17.67
C GLU A 453 5.20 -2.22 -19.19
N ASP A 454 4.42 -3.20 -19.61
CA ASP A 454 4.26 -3.52 -21.04
C ASP A 454 3.41 -2.49 -21.79
N GLN A 455 2.29 -2.06 -21.21
CA GLN A 455 1.41 -1.07 -21.83
C GLN A 455 2.06 0.31 -21.94
N LYS A 456 2.93 0.69 -21.00
CA LYS A 456 3.71 1.93 -21.06
C LYS A 456 4.67 1.94 -22.24
N LYS A 457 5.32 0.81 -22.54
CA LYS A 457 6.17 0.66 -23.74
C LYS A 457 5.35 0.85 -25.03
N GLU A 458 4.15 0.27 -25.07
CA GLU A 458 3.25 0.41 -26.21
C GLU A 458 2.69 1.84 -26.32
N LEU A 459 2.36 2.48 -25.18
CA LEU A 459 1.96 3.88 -25.14
C LEU A 459 3.07 4.79 -25.73
N LYS A 460 4.32 4.55 -25.37
CA LYS A 460 5.48 5.30 -25.87
C LYS A 460 5.69 5.15 -27.39
N LYS A 461 5.32 4.00 -27.97
CA LYS A 461 5.32 3.83 -29.44
C LYS A 461 4.25 4.67 -30.13
N ALA A 462 3.07 4.78 -29.52
CA ALA A 462 1.96 5.57 -30.05
C ALA A 462 2.14 7.08 -29.77
N LEU A 463 2.73 7.42 -28.65
CA LEU A 463 2.99 8.78 -28.17
C LEU A 463 4.45 8.88 -27.70
N PRO A 464 5.40 9.25 -28.59
CA PRO A 464 6.83 9.25 -28.27
C PRO A 464 7.23 10.17 -27.11
N GLU A 465 6.43 11.18 -26.82
CA GLU A 465 6.63 12.13 -25.72
C GLU A 465 6.28 11.55 -24.34
N THR A 466 5.78 10.31 -24.29
CA THR A 466 5.49 9.61 -23.04
C THR A 466 6.72 9.58 -22.14
N ARG A 467 6.56 10.01 -20.91
CA ARG A 467 7.64 10.14 -19.94
C ARG A 467 7.90 8.82 -19.21
N ASP A 468 9.14 8.61 -18.82
CA ASP A 468 9.52 7.62 -17.83
C ASP A 468 9.47 8.29 -16.46
N GLN A 469 8.30 8.53 -15.88
CA GLN A 469 8.16 9.38 -14.71
C GLN A 469 7.62 8.71 -13.46
N GLU A 470 7.80 9.45 -12.36
CA GLU A 470 7.43 9.12 -11.00
C GLU A 470 5.94 8.83 -10.84
N PRO A 471 5.58 7.76 -10.09
CA PRO A 471 4.20 7.47 -9.79
C PRO A 471 3.62 8.55 -8.88
N LEU A 472 2.40 8.94 -9.17
CA LEU A 472 1.65 9.86 -8.34
C LEU A 472 0.91 9.15 -7.18
N TRP A 473 1.04 7.83 -7.08
CA TRP A 473 0.16 7.07 -6.21
C TRP A 473 0.70 6.82 -4.79
N ILE A 474 1.89 6.29 -4.59
CA ILE A 474 2.34 5.97 -3.22
C ILE A 474 3.03 7.15 -2.54
N PHE A 475 3.76 7.93 -3.33
CA PHE A 475 4.68 8.88 -2.75
C PHE A 475 4.51 10.25 -3.33
N LEU A 476 3.50 10.88 -2.95
CA LEU A 476 3.51 12.23 -2.51
C LEU A 476 4.24 13.21 -3.39
N ARG A 477 3.49 14.11 -3.89
CA ARG A 477 3.99 15.36 -4.40
C ARG A 477 5.01 15.95 -3.43
N GLU A 478 6.25 15.97 -3.85
CA GLU A 478 7.31 16.71 -3.17
C GLU A 478 7.10 18.22 -3.28
N GLU A 479 6.31 18.67 -4.26
CA GLU A 479 6.16 20.09 -4.55
C GLU A 479 4.82 20.65 -4.06
N GLY A 480 4.89 21.49 -3.04
CA GLY A 480 3.88 22.53 -2.76
C GLY A 480 2.78 22.19 -1.78
N THR A 481 2.78 21.06 -1.11
CA THR A 481 1.79 20.78 -0.05
C THR A 481 2.34 20.84 1.36
N TRP A 482 3.63 21.05 1.50
CA TRP A 482 4.33 21.02 2.78
C TRP A 482 5.25 22.24 2.95
N ASP A 483 4.72 23.45 2.79
CA ASP A 483 5.44 24.65 3.21
C ASP A 483 5.67 24.61 4.72
N GLU A 484 6.92 24.35 5.13
CA GLU A 484 7.35 24.40 6.53
C GLU A 484 7.46 25.83 7.06
N ASP A 485 7.14 26.87 6.27
CA ASP A 485 7.23 28.26 6.66
C ASP A 485 5.85 28.84 7.02
N HIS A 486 5.21 28.30 8.09
CA HIS A 486 4.26 29.07 8.92
C HIS A 486 4.12 28.46 10.31
#